data_d9811a32f3e25931fe236d39e16f044c
#
_entry.id   d9811a32f3e25931fe236d39e16f044c
#
_cell.length_a   1.000
_cell.length_b   1.000
_cell.length_c   1.000
_cell.angle_alpha   90.00
_cell.angle_beta   90.00
_cell.angle_gamma   90.00
#
_symmetry.space_group_name_H-M   'P 1'
#
loop_
_entity.id
_entity.type
_entity.pdbx_description
1 polymer ?
#
loop_
_entity_poly.entity_id
_entity_poly.type
_entity_poly.pdbx_seq_one_letter_code
_entity_poly.pdbx_strand_id
1 'polypeptide(L)'
;MQRILLYAPDVIGHPRVYCRVIADALAQSDCELVLAMGFSEKAELEDCADIHPLVSLRGVRVLDTRAHSAGAKPHLIAEELGRLQTAFDIGTTLFIEGDKSASEFARIASGKAPRLRGRNLAIFANTAEWYPGEDSFTGAPRGVRAPTLRTTLGNIKRAVFERKRSARYFYEKVLLGNGVLDEILVKDERLAAWHGPPVYWMPEISRPVPAPETPAEAEEFLQREGELRAFLAGNPGREPVLYFGDAAYYKGYDLFLQFIATTPSTCAIHAGRTYDTQQRGYFQHDVDVLRALLKREGRLYETNAYVHTQRLKELFFGTVRLYITTHRLALSSSTVIQALEMGKPVLVPDRGLLGYRVRTNNLGDVYAYEELSDLSRKAEILWRSDLARFTAPALSFWERFSDESIRDFFVQRLLGSKGRN
;
A
#
# COMPACT_ATOMS: atom_id res chain seq x y z
N MET A 1 -29.02 -17.00 -2.55
CA MET A 1 -27.59 -16.90 -2.24
C MET A 1 -27.01 -15.77 -3.08
N GLN A 2 -26.35 -14.80 -2.48
CA GLN A 2 -25.76 -13.66 -3.20
C GLN A 2 -24.45 -14.11 -3.86
N ARG A 3 -24.20 -13.66 -5.10
CA ARG A 3 -22.96 -13.94 -5.82
C ARG A 3 -22.12 -12.68 -5.96
N ILE A 4 -20.86 -12.77 -5.55
CA ILE A 4 -19.92 -11.66 -5.51
C ILE A 4 -18.74 -11.99 -6.42
N LEU A 5 -18.39 -11.05 -7.30
CA LEU A 5 -17.19 -11.12 -8.13
C LEU A 5 -16.11 -10.21 -7.53
N LEU A 6 -14.96 -10.78 -7.18
CA LEU A 6 -13.73 -10.01 -6.94
C LEU A 6 -12.90 -10.00 -8.22
N TYR A 7 -12.66 -8.82 -8.76
CA TYR A 7 -11.90 -8.65 -9.99
C TYR A 7 -10.55 -8.00 -9.70
N ALA A 8 -9.47 -8.73 -9.98
CA ALA A 8 -8.09 -8.27 -9.85
C ALA A 8 -7.35 -8.51 -11.17
N PRO A 9 -7.17 -7.47 -12.03
CA PRO A 9 -6.52 -7.63 -13.33
C PRO A 9 -5.05 -8.03 -13.23
N ASP A 10 -4.43 -7.88 -12.07
CA ASP A 10 -3.05 -8.22 -11.78
C ASP A 10 -2.96 -8.84 -10.38
N VAL A 11 -2.32 -9.98 -10.25
CA VAL A 11 -2.15 -10.69 -8.96
C VAL A 11 -0.80 -10.45 -8.31
N ILE A 12 0.02 -9.57 -8.85
CA ILE A 12 1.34 -9.28 -8.28
C ILE A 12 1.19 -8.30 -7.10
N GLY A 13 1.59 -8.73 -5.89
CA GLY A 13 1.63 -7.89 -4.70
C GLY A 13 0.30 -7.74 -3.97
N HIS A 14 -0.11 -6.50 -3.66
CA HIS A 14 -1.27 -6.19 -2.81
C HIS A 14 -2.62 -6.78 -3.26
N PRO A 15 -2.97 -6.85 -4.55
CA PRO A 15 -4.27 -7.39 -4.98
C PRO A 15 -4.53 -8.80 -4.51
N ARG A 16 -3.49 -9.63 -4.49
CA ARG A 16 -3.56 -11.02 -4.03
C ARG A 16 -3.90 -11.12 -2.55
N VAL A 17 -3.22 -10.29 -1.74
CA VAL A 17 -3.50 -10.20 -0.30
C VAL A 17 -4.93 -9.74 -0.05
N TYR A 18 -5.42 -8.75 -0.82
CA TYR A 18 -6.79 -8.25 -0.70
C TYR A 18 -7.82 -9.32 -1.06
N CYS A 19 -7.63 -10.02 -2.18
CA CYS A 19 -8.53 -11.11 -2.56
C CYS A 19 -8.63 -12.16 -1.46
N ARG A 20 -7.50 -12.53 -0.86
CA ARG A 20 -7.46 -13.49 0.23
C ARG A 20 -8.21 -13.00 1.47
N VAL A 21 -7.85 -11.82 1.97
CA VAL A 21 -8.46 -11.26 3.19
C VAL A 21 -9.98 -11.06 3.02
N ILE A 22 -10.42 -10.63 1.83
CA ILE A 22 -11.84 -10.46 1.55
C ILE A 22 -12.55 -11.81 1.45
N ALA A 23 -11.91 -12.82 0.85
CA ALA A 23 -12.47 -14.16 0.78
C ALA A 23 -12.60 -14.80 2.19
N ASP A 24 -11.56 -14.67 3.02
CA ASP A 24 -11.62 -15.13 4.41
C ASP A 24 -12.71 -14.39 5.22
N ALA A 25 -12.87 -13.07 4.99
CA ALA A 25 -13.92 -12.27 5.62
C ALA A 25 -15.34 -12.75 5.25
N LEU A 26 -15.53 -13.22 4.02
CA LEU A 26 -16.81 -13.68 3.51
C LEU A 26 -17.06 -15.19 3.69
N ALA A 27 -16.05 -15.97 4.09
CA ALA A 27 -16.13 -17.43 4.16
C ALA A 27 -17.23 -17.96 5.09
N GLN A 28 -17.65 -17.19 6.09
CA GLN A 28 -18.74 -17.54 7.03
C GLN A 28 -20.10 -16.96 6.61
N SER A 29 -20.17 -16.27 5.47
CA SER A 29 -21.38 -15.61 4.99
C SER A 29 -22.12 -16.49 3.97
N ASP A 30 -23.42 -16.34 3.87
CA ASP A 30 -24.23 -17.05 2.87
C ASP A 30 -24.10 -16.40 1.48
N CYS A 31 -22.90 -16.50 0.90
CA CYS A 31 -22.60 -16.00 -0.44
C CYS A 31 -21.72 -16.98 -1.24
N GLU A 32 -21.78 -16.87 -2.55
CA GLU A 32 -20.86 -17.53 -3.48
C GLU A 32 -19.86 -16.48 -3.99
N LEU A 33 -18.57 -16.78 -3.88
CA LEU A 33 -17.49 -15.89 -4.28
C LEU A 33 -16.83 -16.36 -5.57
N VAL A 34 -16.75 -15.48 -6.55
CA VAL A 34 -16.03 -15.70 -7.80
C VAL A 34 -14.80 -14.78 -7.80
N LEU A 35 -13.61 -15.37 -7.92
CA LEU A 35 -12.35 -14.65 -8.02
C LEU A 35 -11.90 -14.64 -9.48
N ALA A 36 -11.94 -13.50 -10.14
CA ALA A 36 -11.38 -13.32 -11.48
C ALA A 36 -10.04 -12.59 -11.38
N MET A 37 -8.96 -13.32 -11.62
CA MET A 37 -7.60 -12.86 -11.37
C MET A 37 -6.74 -12.99 -12.62
N GLY A 38 -5.92 -11.97 -12.90
CA GLY A 38 -4.91 -12.01 -13.96
C GLY A 38 -3.61 -12.61 -13.43
N PHE A 39 -3.31 -13.88 -13.78
CA PHE A 39 -2.03 -14.50 -13.48
C PHE A 39 -1.00 -14.08 -14.53
N SER A 40 0.24 -13.81 -14.12
CA SER A 40 1.34 -13.59 -15.06
C SER A 40 1.76 -14.92 -15.70
N GLU A 41 2.36 -14.88 -16.89
CA GLU A 41 2.86 -16.08 -17.59
C GLU A 41 3.84 -16.94 -16.76
N LYS A 42 4.37 -16.38 -15.67
CA LYS A 42 5.35 -17.02 -14.78
C LYS A 42 4.76 -17.53 -13.46
N ALA A 43 3.51 -17.23 -13.15
CA ALA A 43 2.87 -17.66 -11.92
C ALA A 43 1.66 -18.52 -12.28
N GLU A 44 1.80 -19.82 -12.16
CA GLU A 44 0.66 -20.72 -12.22
C GLU A 44 -0.16 -20.60 -10.92
N LEU A 45 -1.44 -20.97 -10.99
CA LEU A 45 -2.32 -20.94 -9.83
C LEU A 45 -1.72 -21.74 -8.65
N GLU A 46 -1.01 -22.81 -8.99
CA GLU A 46 -0.32 -23.74 -8.06
C GLU A 46 0.85 -23.07 -7.33
N ASP A 47 1.50 -22.06 -7.94
CA ASP A 47 2.57 -21.27 -7.30
C ASP A 47 2.07 -20.19 -6.35
N CYS A 48 0.75 -19.98 -6.31
CA CYS A 48 0.12 -18.98 -5.47
C CYS A 48 -0.30 -19.60 -4.12
N ALA A 49 0.67 -19.94 -3.27
CA ALA A 49 0.42 -20.55 -1.96
C ALA A 49 -0.64 -19.81 -1.10
N ASP A 50 -0.79 -18.51 -1.29
CA ASP A 50 -1.78 -17.69 -0.57
C ASP A 50 -3.21 -17.86 -1.13
N ILE A 51 -3.35 -18.28 -2.39
CA ILE A 51 -4.65 -18.44 -3.06
C ILE A 51 -5.07 -19.90 -3.06
N HIS A 52 -4.12 -20.80 -3.06
CA HIS A 52 -4.40 -22.24 -3.05
C HIS A 52 -5.38 -22.67 -1.94
N PRO A 53 -5.29 -22.18 -0.70
CA PRO A 53 -6.29 -22.50 0.32
C PRO A 53 -7.69 -21.99 -0.03
N LEU A 54 -7.84 -20.91 -0.83
CA LEU A 54 -9.14 -20.36 -1.20
C LEU A 54 -9.85 -21.21 -2.25
N VAL A 55 -9.11 -21.93 -3.08
CA VAL A 55 -9.69 -22.85 -4.11
C VAL A 55 -10.45 -24.00 -3.48
N SER A 56 -10.04 -24.42 -2.28
CA SER A 56 -10.68 -25.50 -1.52
C SER A 56 -11.87 -25.03 -0.67
N LEU A 57 -12.11 -23.71 -0.53
CA LEU A 57 -13.24 -23.21 0.22
C LEU A 57 -14.54 -23.43 -0.55
N ARG A 58 -15.57 -23.91 0.17
CA ARG A 58 -16.90 -24.09 -0.38
C ARG A 58 -17.46 -22.75 -0.88
N GLY A 59 -17.92 -22.72 -2.14
CA GLY A 59 -18.50 -21.52 -2.73
C GLY A 59 -17.49 -20.53 -3.32
N VAL A 60 -16.19 -20.87 -3.38
CA VAL A 60 -15.19 -20.05 -4.05
C VAL A 60 -14.84 -20.66 -5.41
N ARG A 61 -14.89 -19.84 -6.46
CA ARG A 61 -14.42 -20.20 -7.81
C ARG A 61 -13.31 -19.26 -8.22
N VAL A 62 -12.18 -19.80 -8.65
CA VAL A 62 -11.07 -19.00 -9.17
C VAL A 62 -11.03 -19.11 -10.68
N LEU A 63 -11.05 -17.97 -11.34
CA LEU A 63 -11.01 -17.84 -12.81
C LEU A 63 -9.70 -17.16 -13.19
N ASP A 64 -8.95 -17.81 -14.09
CA ASP A 64 -7.74 -17.21 -14.66
C ASP A 64 -8.12 -16.28 -15.83
N THR A 65 -7.75 -15.02 -15.72
CA THR A 65 -7.98 -14.01 -16.75
C THR A 65 -6.73 -13.67 -17.54
N ARG A 66 -5.74 -14.59 -17.61
CA ARG A 66 -4.42 -14.40 -18.29
C ARG A 66 -4.56 -13.86 -19.72
N ALA A 67 -5.60 -14.28 -20.43
CA ALA A 67 -5.85 -13.80 -21.78
C ALA A 67 -6.06 -12.28 -21.87
N HIS A 68 -6.25 -11.61 -20.73
CA HIS A 68 -6.60 -10.20 -20.65
C HIS A 68 -5.53 -9.32 -20.02
N SER A 69 -4.50 -9.88 -19.35
CA SER A 69 -3.50 -9.12 -18.59
C SER A 69 -2.28 -8.69 -19.42
N ALA A 70 -1.92 -9.44 -20.45
CA ALA A 70 -0.73 -9.18 -21.25
C ALA A 70 -1.07 -8.40 -22.53
N GLY A 71 -1.20 -7.05 -22.40
CA GLY A 71 -1.39 -6.18 -23.58
C GLY A 71 -2.75 -6.26 -24.24
N ALA A 72 -3.74 -6.86 -23.60
CA ALA A 72 -5.12 -6.89 -24.10
C ALA A 72 -5.64 -5.46 -24.28
N LYS A 73 -6.32 -5.25 -25.40
CA LYS A 73 -6.94 -3.95 -25.66
C LYS A 73 -7.98 -3.66 -24.58
N PRO A 74 -8.02 -2.45 -23.99
CA PRO A 74 -8.93 -2.10 -22.89
C PRO A 74 -10.41 -2.49 -23.08
N HIS A 75 -10.92 -2.51 -24.30
CA HIS A 75 -12.32 -2.86 -24.59
C HIS A 75 -12.67 -4.34 -24.33
N LEU A 76 -11.68 -5.23 -24.29
CA LEU A 76 -11.92 -6.65 -24.02
C LEU A 76 -12.23 -6.91 -22.56
N ILE A 77 -11.71 -6.10 -21.64
CA ILE A 77 -11.92 -6.24 -20.19
C ILE A 77 -13.40 -6.01 -19.84
N ALA A 78 -14.02 -4.92 -20.34
CA ALA A 78 -15.42 -4.63 -20.06
C ALA A 78 -16.38 -5.69 -20.65
N GLU A 79 -16.08 -6.20 -21.84
CA GLU A 79 -16.87 -7.28 -22.46
C GLU A 79 -16.74 -8.58 -21.67
N GLU A 80 -15.54 -8.91 -21.22
CA GLU A 80 -15.29 -10.10 -20.39
C GLU A 80 -15.98 -10.00 -19.04
N LEU A 81 -15.88 -8.85 -18.37
CA LEU A 81 -16.63 -8.60 -17.13
C LEU A 81 -18.13 -8.79 -17.32
N GLY A 82 -18.70 -8.26 -18.41
CA GLY A 82 -20.11 -8.42 -18.73
C GLY A 82 -20.48 -9.91 -18.96
N ARG A 83 -19.60 -10.68 -19.59
CA ARG A 83 -19.77 -12.14 -19.76
C ARG A 83 -19.70 -12.87 -18.41
N LEU A 84 -18.72 -12.56 -17.56
CA LEU A 84 -18.60 -13.15 -16.23
C LEU A 84 -19.82 -12.83 -15.35
N GLN A 85 -20.23 -11.56 -15.32
CA GLN A 85 -21.43 -11.14 -14.57
C GLN A 85 -22.68 -11.89 -15.02
N THR A 86 -22.80 -12.15 -16.32
CA THR A 86 -23.95 -12.88 -16.88
C THR A 86 -23.82 -14.38 -16.63
N ALA A 87 -22.67 -15.00 -16.92
CA ALA A 87 -22.46 -16.44 -16.81
C ALA A 87 -22.60 -16.95 -15.38
N PHE A 88 -22.22 -16.14 -14.41
CA PHE A 88 -22.28 -16.49 -12.98
C PHE A 88 -23.42 -15.80 -12.24
N ASP A 89 -24.28 -15.04 -12.92
CA ASP A 89 -25.39 -14.30 -12.30
C ASP A 89 -24.93 -13.44 -11.11
N ILE A 90 -23.87 -12.63 -11.35
CA ILE A 90 -23.21 -11.82 -10.33
C ILE A 90 -24.08 -10.64 -9.91
N GLY A 91 -24.37 -10.56 -8.61
CA GLY A 91 -25.12 -9.44 -8.03
C GLY A 91 -24.25 -8.27 -7.60
N THR A 92 -23.00 -8.54 -7.18
CA THR A 92 -22.05 -7.49 -6.73
C THR A 92 -20.66 -7.75 -7.30
N THR A 93 -20.00 -6.71 -7.83
CA THR A 93 -18.62 -6.77 -8.30
C THR A 93 -17.77 -5.80 -7.50
N LEU A 94 -16.63 -6.27 -6.98
CA LEU A 94 -15.59 -5.44 -6.36
C LEU A 94 -14.33 -5.46 -7.22
N PHE A 95 -13.95 -4.30 -7.72
CA PHE A 95 -12.68 -4.07 -8.40
C PHE A 95 -11.59 -3.79 -7.37
N ILE A 96 -10.65 -4.70 -7.22
CA ILE A 96 -9.58 -4.62 -6.20
C ILE A 96 -8.58 -3.48 -6.52
N GLU A 97 -8.40 -3.17 -7.81
CA GLU A 97 -7.53 -2.08 -8.28
C GLU A 97 -8.30 -1.15 -9.22
N GLY A 98 -9.14 -0.31 -8.65
CA GLY A 98 -9.90 0.69 -9.40
C GLY A 98 -9.02 1.64 -10.21
N ASP A 99 -7.84 1.99 -9.68
CA ASP A 99 -6.85 2.82 -10.37
C ASP A 99 -6.41 2.21 -11.71
N LYS A 100 -6.17 0.90 -11.77
CA LYS A 100 -5.79 0.19 -13.00
C LYS A 100 -6.98 0.03 -13.97
N SER A 101 -8.19 0.01 -13.46
CA SER A 101 -9.43 -0.11 -14.26
C SER A 101 -9.99 1.24 -14.72
N ALA A 102 -9.36 2.36 -14.40
CA ALA A 102 -9.89 3.71 -14.65
C ALA A 102 -10.17 3.99 -16.14
N SER A 103 -9.31 3.49 -17.05
CA SER A 103 -9.53 3.64 -18.50
C SER A 103 -10.77 2.90 -19.00
N GLU A 104 -11.04 1.72 -18.44
CA GLU A 104 -12.24 0.93 -18.75
C GLU A 104 -13.50 1.62 -18.24
N PHE A 105 -13.48 2.11 -17.01
CA PHE A 105 -14.57 2.88 -16.46
C PHE A 105 -14.90 4.11 -17.31
N ALA A 106 -13.87 4.82 -17.81
CA ALA A 106 -14.08 5.94 -18.73
C ALA A 106 -14.74 5.53 -20.06
N ARG A 107 -14.42 4.33 -20.57
CA ARG A 107 -15.05 3.78 -21.79
C ARG A 107 -16.51 3.42 -21.55
N ILE A 108 -16.81 2.77 -20.43
CA ILE A 108 -18.19 2.46 -20.03
C ILE A 108 -19.00 3.76 -19.87
N ALA A 109 -18.45 4.75 -19.14
CA ALA A 109 -19.09 6.04 -18.93
C ALA A 109 -19.38 6.80 -20.24
N SER A 110 -18.52 6.65 -21.25
CA SER A 110 -18.70 7.28 -22.58
C SER A 110 -19.54 6.47 -23.56
N GLY A 111 -20.09 5.34 -23.14
CA GLY A 111 -20.89 4.45 -24.01
C GLY A 111 -20.06 3.66 -25.04
N LYS A 112 -18.73 3.66 -24.90
CA LYS A 112 -17.80 2.91 -25.79
C LYS A 112 -17.57 1.47 -25.36
N ALA A 113 -18.13 1.08 -24.23
CA ALA A 113 -18.13 -0.29 -23.71
C ALA A 113 -19.46 -0.59 -23.03
N PRO A 114 -19.85 -1.87 -22.91
CA PRO A 114 -21.11 -2.26 -22.26
C PRO A 114 -21.17 -1.79 -20.81
N ARG A 115 -22.36 -1.47 -20.33
CA ARG A 115 -22.58 -1.19 -18.91
C ARG A 115 -22.43 -2.46 -18.09
N LEU A 116 -21.81 -2.31 -16.92
CA LEU A 116 -21.71 -3.37 -15.93
C LEU A 116 -23.11 -3.66 -15.32
N ARG A 117 -23.34 -4.90 -14.94
CA ARG A 117 -24.56 -5.34 -14.27
C ARG A 117 -24.37 -5.38 -12.76
N GLY A 118 -25.48 -5.37 -12.03
CA GLY A 118 -25.48 -5.45 -10.59
C GLY A 118 -24.83 -4.23 -9.94
N ARG A 119 -24.44 -4.39 -8.69
CA ARG A 119 -23.78 -3.37 -7.89
C ARG A 119 -22.27 -3.43 -8.05
N ASN A 120 -21.64 -2.31 -8.38
CA ASN A 120 -20.23 -2.22 -8.73
C ASN A 120 -19.49 -1.30 -7.77
N LEU A 121 -18.47 -1.84 -7.08
CA LEU A 121 -17.61 -1.13 -6.15
C LEU A 121 -16.17 -1.17 -6.64
N ALA A 122 -15.38 -0.14 -6.34
CA ALA A 122 -13.96 -0.17 -6.67
C ALA A 122 -13.09 0.42 -5.55
N ILE A 123 -11.94 -0.22 -5.32
CA ILE A 123 -10.92 0.25 -4.39
C ILE A 123 -9.93 1.14 -5.14
N PHE A 124 -9.78 2.39 -4.67
CA PHE A 124 -8.78 3.33 -5.18
C PHE A 124 -7.70 3.53 -4.12
N ALA A 125 -6.51 3.04 -4.40
CA ALA A 125 -5.38 3.11 -3.51
C ALA A 125 -4.60 4.43 -3.65
N ASN A 126 -4.52 4.96 -4.88
CA ASN A 126 -3.78 6.19 -5.18
C ASN A 126 -4.70 7.40 -5.21
N THR A 127 -4.89 8.00 -4.06
CA THR A 127 -5.74 9.19 -3.88
C THR A 127 -4.95 10.51 -3.88
N ALA A 128 -3.62 10.47 -4.09
CA ALA A 128 -2.77 11.67 -4.10
C ALA A 128 -3.20 12.70 -5.15
N GLU A 129 -3.69 12.24 -6.29
CA GLU A 129 -4.16 13.11 -7.38
C GLU A 129 -5.45 13.89 -7.04
N TRP A 130 -6.13 13.54 -5.94
CA TRP A 130 -7.35 14.22 -5.50
C TRP A 130 -7.06 15.51 -4.73
N TYR A 131 -5.80 15.71 -4.32
CA TYR A 131 -5.33 16.89 -3.58
C TYR A 131 -4.35 17.70 -4.44
N PRO A 132 -4.83 18.60 -5.32
CA PRO A 132 -3.94 19.43 -6.12
C PRO A 132 -3.08 20.33 -5.21
N GLY A 133 -1.78 20.16 -5.28
CA GLY A 133 -0.79 20.99 -4.59
C GLY A 133 -0.18 20.40 -3.31
N GLU A 134 -0.89 19.56 -2.57
CA GLU A 134 -0.35 19.00 -1.32
C GLU A 134 0.40 17.69 -1.50
N ASP A 135 -0.07 16.81 -2.38
CA ASP A 135 0.42 15.45 -2.52
C ASP A 135 0.86 15.08 -3.93
N SER A 136 0.95 16.04 -4.85
CA SER A 136 1.39 15.77 -6.21
C SER A 136 2.86 15.36 -6.24
N PHE A 137 3.09 14.06 -6.25
CA PHE A 137 4.40 13.48 -6.49
C PHE A 137 4.68 13.48 -7.98
N THR A 138 5.51 14.43 -8.44
CA THR A 138 5.87 14.52 -9.86
C THR A 138 6.93 13.50 -10.29
N GLY A 139 7.39 12.63 -9.40
CA GLY A 139 8.30 11.51 -9.71
C GLY A 139 9.65 11.87 -10.31
N ALA A 140 9.89 13.14 -10.60
CA ALA A 140 11.14 13.60 -11.18
C ALA A 140 12.12 14.01 -10.08
N PRO A 141 13.35 13.46 -10.05
CA PRO A 141 14.39 13.92 -9.14
C PRO A 141 14.65 15.43 -9.39
N ARG A 142 14.70 16.21 -8.31
CA ARG A 142 15.21 17.58 -8.39
C ARG A 142 16.66 17.50 -8.90
N GLY A 143 16.92 17.96 -10.12
CA GLY A 143 18.26 17.95 -10.72
C GLY A 143 18.32 17.53 -12.19
N VAL A 144 17.23 17.03 -12.75
CA VAL A 144 17.16 16.76 -14.19
C VAL A 144 16.90 18.08 -14.93
N ARG A 145 17.88 18.48 -15.75
CA ARG A 145 17.98 19.58 -16.73
C ARG A 145 16.78 20.53 -16.76
N ALA A 146 17.09 21.83 -16.71
CA ALA A 146 16.10 22.90 -16.91
C ALA A 146 15.17 22.55 -18.09
N PRO A 147 13.83 22.64 -17.90
CA PRO A 147 12.90 22.27 -18.94
C PRO A 147 13.14 23.12 -20.18
N THR A 148 13.29 22.48 -21.33
CA THR A 148 13.35 23.20 -22.61
C THR A 148 12.00 23.89 -22.84
N LEU A 149 11.97 24.96 -23.63
CA LEU A 149 10.73 25.70 -23.96
C LEU A 149 9.60 24.78 -24.44
N ARG A 150 9.96 23.68 -25.10
CA ARG A 150 9.03 22.65 -25.60
C ARG A 150 8.45 21.80 -24.48
N THR A 151 9.23 21.47 -23.42
CA THR A 151 8.76 20.76 -22.23
C THR A 151 7.92 21.69 -21.34
N THR A 152 8.22 22.99 -21.28
CA THR A 152 7.44 23.98 -20.54
C THR A 152 6.06 24.20 -21.17
N LEU A 153 5.97 24.31 -22.49
CA LEU A 153 4.69 24.39 -23.21
C LEU A 153 3.88 23.09 -23.11
N GLY A 154 4.57 21.94 -23.16
CA GLY A 154 3.96 20.62 -22.90
C GLY A 154 3.39 20.54 -21.49
N ASN A 155 4.13 21.02 -20.50
CA ASN A 155 3.69 21.02 -19.09
C ASN A 155 2.56 22.03 -18.83
N ILE A 156 2.56 23.21 -19.50
CA ILE A 156 1.46 24.17 -19.41
C ILE A 156 0.19 23.60 -20.07
N LYS A 157 0.30 22.99 -21.25
CA LYS A 157 -0.83 22.31 -21.89
C LYS A 157 -1.33 21.17 -21.04
N ARG A 158 -0.44 20.41 -20.41
CA ARG A 158 -0.76 19.32 -19.49
C ARG A 158 -1.42 19.86 -18.23
N ALA A 159 -0.89 20.91 -17.60
CA ALA A 159 -1.49 21.53 -16.41
C ALA A 159 -2.86 22.15 -16.68
N VAL A 160 -3.09 22.78 -17.85
CA VAL A 160 -4.41 23.31 -18.26
C VAL A 160 -5.37 22.16 -18.59
N PHE A 161 -4.87 21.05 -19.16
CA PHE A 161 -5.65 19.88 -19.48
C PHE A 161 -5.97 19.07 -18.21
N GLU A 162 -5.04 19.01 -17.24
CA GLU A 162 -5.19 18.40 -15.93
C GLU A 162 -6.13 19.20 -15.03
N ARG A 163 -6.18 20.53 -15.13
CA ARG A 163 -7.16 21.37 -14.42
C ARG A 163 -8.61 21.10 -14.85
N LYS A 164 -8.84 20.73 -16.11
CA LYS A 164 -10.16 20.32 -16.63
C LYS A 164 -10.48 18.83 -16.43
N ARG A 165 -9.49 18.02 -16.08
CA ARG A 165 -9.60 16.60 -15.78
C ARG A 165 -9.01 16.33 -14.40
N SER A 166 -9.43 17.10 -13.39
CA SER A 166 -9.06 16.71 -12.03
C SER A 166 -9.53 15.27 -11.81
N ALA A 167 -8.69 14.43 -11.20
CA ALA A 167 -9.07 13.09 -10.81
C ALA A 167 -10.43 13.13 -10.08
N ARG A 168 -10.66 14.13 -9.25
CA ARG A 168 -11.92 14.42 -8.59
C ARG A 168 -13.11 14.46 -9.55
N TYR A 169 -13.03 15.24 -10.66
CA TYR A 169 -14.10 15.31 -11.64
C TYR A 169 -14.37 13.93 -12.27
N PHE A 170 -13.30 13.18 -12.56
CA PHE A 170 -13.42 11.83 -13.10
C PHE A 170 -14.17 10.93 -12.15
N TYR A 171 -13.79 10.87 -10.88
CA TYR A 171 -14.42 10.01 -9.90
C TYR A 171 -15.87 10.42 -9.61
N GLU A 172 -16.13 11.71 -9.36
CA GLU A 172 -17.45 12.19 -9.01
C GLU A 172 -18.43 12.18 -10.19
N LYS A 173 -18.00 12.72 -11.33
CA LYS A 173 -18.91 12.95 -12.46
C LYS A 173 -18.90 11.80 -13.48
N VAL A 174 -17.74 11.19 -13.70
CA VAL A 174 -17.61 10.13 -14.70
C VAL A 174 -17.99 8.77 -14.12
N LEU A 175 -17.48 8.41 -12.96
CA LEU A 175 -17.71 7.08 -12.39
C LEU A 175 -19.04 6.99 -11.62
N LEU A 176 -19.25 7.86 -10.66
CA LEU A 176 -20.47 7.86 -9.84
C LEU A 176 -21.65 8.49 -10.59
N GLY A 177 -21.45 9.68 -11.16
CA GLY A 177 -22.51 10.43 -11.84
C GLY A 177 -23.10 9.74 -13.07
N ASN A 178 -22.32 8.90 -13.77
CA ASN A 178 -22.79 8.10 -14.91
C ASN A 178 -23.21 6.66 -14.53
N GLY A 179 -23.19 6.33 -13.24
CA GLY A 179 -23.59 4.99 -12.76
C GLY A 179 -22.71 3.86 -13.25
N VAL A 180 -21.40 4.12 -13.42
CA VAL A 180 -20.40 3.08 -13.71
C VAL A 180 -20.06 2.32 -12.43
N LEU A 181 -19.90 3.06 -11.34
CA LEU A 181 -19.72 2.52 -9.99
C LEU A 181 -20.85 3.00 -9.08
N ASP A 182 -21.28 2.14 -8.19
CA ASP A 182 -22.23 2.48 -7.14
C ASP A 182 -21.50 3.01 -5.90
N GLU A 183 -20.29 2.51 -5.63
CA GLU A 183 -19.48 2.93 -4.49
C GLU A 183 -18.00 2.99 -4.84
N ILE A 184 -17.32 3.93 -4.19
CA ILE A 184 -15.86 4.09 -4.24
C ILE A 184 -15.30 3.86 -2.82
N LEU A 185 -14.33 2.95 -2.71
CA LEU A 185 -13.62 2.63 -1.49
C LEU A 185 -12.24 3.27 -1.53
N VAL A 186 -11.91 4.09 -0.54
CA VAL A 186 -10.64 4.83 -0.47
C VAL A 186 -9.92 4.57 0.85
N LYS A 187 -8.59 4.56 0.83
CA LYS A 187 -7.78 4.42 2.03
C LYS A 187 -7.63 5.74 2.81
N ASP A 188 -8.01 6.85 2.22
CA ASP A 188 -7.92 8.17 2.82
C ASP A 188 -9.24 8.57 3.46
N GLU A 189 -9.28 8.57 4.79
CA GLU A 189 -10.46 8.94 5.58
C GLU A 189 -10.89 10.39 5.37
N ARG A 190 -9.98 11.30 5.01
CA ARG A 190 -10.30 12.70 4.72
C ARG A 190 -11.19 12.79 3.48
N LEU A 191 -10.87 12.00 2.45
CA LEU A 191 -11.68 11.94 1.23
C LEU A 191 -13.07 11.40 1.49
N ALA A 192 -13.15 10.30 2.22
CA ALA A 192 -14.44 9.71 2.56
C ALA A 192 -15.29 10.68 3.39
N ALA A 193 -14.69 11.38 4.36
CA ALA A 193 -15.39 12.38 5.16
C ALA A 193 -15.83 13.61 4.34
N TRP A 194 -14.99 14.02 3.39
CA TRP A 194 -15.28 15.19 2.56
C TRP A 194 -16.40 14.95 1.53
N HIS A 195 -16.40 13.75 0.91
CA HIS A 195 -17.41 13.40 -0.09
C HIS A 195 -18.69 12.86 0.53
N GLY A 196 -18.57 12.11 1.63
CA GLY A 196 -19.67 11.31 2.12
C GLY A 196 -20.08 10.20 1.16
N PRO A 197 -21.18 9.46 1.42
CA PRO A 197 -21.68 8.44 0.51
C PRO A 197 -21.89 8.99 -0.90
N PRO A 198 -21.48 8.25 -1.95
CA PRO A 198 -21.06 6.86 -1.97
C PRO A 198 -19.53 6.64 -1.95
N VAL A 199 -18.75 7.55 -1.39
CA VAL A 199 -17.31 7.36 -1.16
C VAL A 199 -17.10 6.95 0.30
N TYR A 200 -16.47 5.82 0.52
CA TYR A 200 -16.30 5.25 1.85
C TYR A 200 -14.84 5.01 2.17
N TRP A 201 -14.44 5.32 3.40
CA TRP A 201 -13.15 4.93 3.91
C TRP A 201 -13.07 3.41 4.08
N MET A 202 -11.97 2.83 3.64
CA MET A 202 -11.65 1.42 3.75
C MET A 202 -10.40 1.26 4.61
N PRO A 203 -10.38 0.37 5.62
CA PRO A 203 -9.18 0.07 6.38
C PRO A 203 -8.07 -0.50 5.47
N GLU A 204 -6.83 -0.11 5.73
CA GLU A 204 -5.65 -0.67 5.05
C GLU A 204 -5.47 -2.13 5.44
N ILE A 205 -5.33 -3.00 4.45
CA ILE A 205 -4.93 -4.38 4.68
C ILE A 205 -3.41 -4.41 4.78
N SER A 206 -2.88 -4.54 5.99
CA SER A 206 -1.45 -4.45 6.30
C SER A 206 -0.80 -5.78 6.63
N ARG A 207 -1.60 -6.80 6.93
CA ARG A 207 -1.12 -8.13 7.29
C ARG A 207 -1.34 -9.14 6.17
N PRO A 208 -0.37 -10.04 5.90
CA PRO A 208 -0.68 -11.28 5.23
C PRO A 208 -1.54 -12.15 6.18
N VAL A 209 -2.40 -12.98 5.60
CA VAL A 209 -3.11 -13.98 6.40
C VAL A 209 -2.06 -14.93 7.00
N PRO A 210 -2.10 -15.20 8.31
CA PRO A 210 -1.16 -16.13 8.93
C PRO A 210 -1.20 -17.50 8.26
N ALA A 211 -0.04 -17.99 7.87
CA ALA A 211 0.14 -19.36 7.42
C ALA A 211 1.01 -20.11 8.45
N PRO A 212 0.86 -21.43 8.59
CA PRO A 212 1.77 -22.21 9.40
C PRO A 212 3.22 -21.98 8.97
N GLU A 213 4.11 -21.74 9.94
CA GLU A 213 5.53 -21.51 9.69
C GLU A 213 6.17 -22.82 9.17
N THR A 214 6.88 -22.72 8.07
CA THR A 214 7.63 -23.86 7.53
C THR A 214 8.98 -24.01 8.26
N PRO A 215 9.61 -25.21 8.25
CA PRO A 215 10.94 -25.40 8.82
C PRO A 215 12.00 -24.45 8.26
N ALA A 216 11.93 -24.14 6.96
CA ALA A 216 12.85 -23.21 6.32
C ALA A 216 12.66 -21.77 6.84
N GLU A 217 11.42 -21.33 7.07
CA GLU A 217 11.12 -20.01 7.65
C GLU A 217 11.58 -19.91 9.10
N ALA A 218 11.46 -21.00 9.88
CA ALA A 218 11.96 -21.06 11.23
C ALA A 218 13.50 -20.96 11.27
N GLU A 219 14.20 -21.62 10.35
CA GLU A 219 15.66 -21.54 10.21
C GLU A 219 16.09 -20.13 9.78
N GLU A 220 15.43 -19.54 8.79
CA GLU A 220 15.68 -18.15 8.38
C GLU A 220 15.51 -17.19 9.57
N PHE A 221 14.45 -17.34 10.35
CA PHE A 221 14.23 -16.52 11.53
C PHE A 221 15.41 -16.57 12.50
N LEU A 222 15.89 -17.78 12.88
CA LEU A 222 17.01 -17.94 13.81
C LEU A 222 18.30 -17.34 13.27
N GLN A 223 18.54 -17.49 11.96
CA GLN A 223 19.69 -16.88 11.30
C GLN A 223 19.60 -15.33 11.40
N ARG A 224 18.46 -14.75 11.01
CA ARG A 224 18.27 -13.29 11.01
C ARG A 224 18.33 -12.71 12.44
N GLU A 225 17.78 -13.41 13.42
CA GLU A 225 17.86 -13.01 14.82
C GLU A 225 19.31 -12.96 15.29
N GLY A 226 20.10 -14.01 14.96
CA GLY A 226 21.53 -14.07 15.29
C GLY A 226 22.34 -12.93 14.65
N GLU A 227 22.15 -12.73 13.34
CA GLU A 227 22.80 -11.65 12.58
C GLU A 227 22.48 -10.26 13.16
N LEU A 228 21.20 -10.01 13.42
CA LEU A 228 20.72 -8.74 13.95
C LEU A 228 21.23 -8.47 15.36
N ARG A 229 21.25 -9.49 16.21
CA ARG A 229 21.82 -9.41 17.57
C ARG A 229 23.31 -9.07 17.52
N ALA A 230 24.08 -9.71 16.64
CA ALA A 230 25.51 -9.42 16.47
C ALA A 230 25.73 -7.99 15.96
N PHE A 231 24.92 -7.53 15.00
CA PHE A 231 24.97 -6.16 14.48
C PHE A 231 24.70 -5.12 15.58
N LEU A 232 23.66 -5.32 16.39
CA LEU A 232 23.32 -4.42 17.49
C LEU A 232 24.41 -4.41 18.57
N ALA A 233 24.99 -5.56 18.89
CA ALA A 233 26.13 -5.66 19.82
C ALA A 233 27.37 -4.93 19.30
N GLY A 234 27.57 -4.86 17.98
CA GLY A 234 28.63 -4.08 17.33
C GLY A 234 28.37 -2.57 17.28
N ASN A 235 27.17 -2.12 17.68
CA ASN A 235 26.76 -0.71 17.66
C ASN A 235 26.29 -0.21 19.04
N PRO A 236 27.10 -0.37 20.11
CA PRO A 236 26.66 0.01 21.45
C PRO A 236 26.44 1.53 21.54
N GLY A 237 25.32 1.91 22.18
CA GLY A 237 24.96 3.32 22.38
C GLY A 237 24.41 4.05 21.15
N ARG A 238 24.26 3.36 20.00
CA ARG A 238 23.55 3.90 18.84
C ARG A 238 22.09 3.50 18.86
N GLU A 239 21.22 4.42 18.46
CA GLU A 239 19.81 4.15 18.27
C GLU A 239 19.59 3.39 16.94
N PRO A 240 19.01 2.19 16.95
CA PRO A 240 18.67 1.48 15.73
C PRO A 240 17.49 2.16 15.04
N VAL A 241 17.61 2.36 13.74
CA VAL A 241 16.56 2.93 12.88
C VAL A 241 16.21 1.93 11.79
N LEU A 242 14.94 1.57 11.71
CA LEU A 242 14.42 0.59 10.76
C LEU A 242 13.90 1.26 9.51
N TYR A 243 14.40 0.85 8.35
CA TYR A 243 13.76 1.00 7.07
C TYR A 243 13.14 -0.34 6.66
N PHE A 244 11.82 -0.40 6.57
CA PHE A 244 11.09 -1.63 6.29
C PHE A 244 10.49 -1.63 4.89
N GLY A 245 10.78 -2.69 4.13
CA GLY A 245 10.31 -2.90 2.76
C GLY A 245 11.37 -2.56 1.71
N ASP A 246 10.98 -2.71 0.45
CA ASP A 246 11.89 -2.55 -0.68
C ASP A 246 12.42 -1.12 -0.80
N ALA A 247 13.71 -0.99 -1.06
CA ALA A 247 14.36 0.28 -1.33
C ALA A 247 13.72 0.95 -2.55
N ALA A 248 13.03 2.07 -2.35
CA ALA A 248 12.33 2.76 -3.42
C ALA A 248 12.39 4.28 -3.23
N TYR A 249 12.56 5.02 -4.34
CA TYR A 249 12.65 6.49 -4.32
C TYR A 249 11.42 7.14 -3.67
N TYR A 250 10.22 6.70 -4.01
CA TYR A 250 8.98 7.24 -3.42
C TYR A 250 8.86 6.96 -1.92
N LYS A 251 9.59 5.95 -1.41
CA LYS A 251 9.72 5.66 0.03
C LYS A 251 10.88 6.41 0.69
N GLY A 252 11.66 7.18 -0.06
CA GLY A 252 12.75 8.00 0.45
C GLY A 252 13.93 7.22 1.01
N TYR A 253 14.31 6.10 0.38
CA TYR A 253 15.45 5.29 0.85
C TYR A 253 16.77 6.07 0.88
N ASP A 254 17.00 6.94 -0.09
CA ASP A 254 18.12 7.86 -0.12
C ASP A 254 18.12 8.86 1.05
N LEU A 255 16.95 9.42 1.39
CA LEU A 255 16.81 10.30 2.56
C LEU A 255 17.08 9.54 3.87
N PHE A 256 16.63 8.28 3.95
CA PHE A 256 16.94 7.42 5.09
C PHE A 256 18.44 7.22 5.25
N LEU A 257 19.16 6.88 4.18
CA LEU A 257 20.61 6.69 4.24
C LEU A 257 21.35 7.99 4.59
N GLN A 258 20.91 9.13 4.03
CA GLN A 258 21.48 10.45 4.36
C GLN A 258 21.25 10.79 5.84
N PHE A 259 20.04 10.54 6.36
CA PHE A 259 19.74 10.73 7.78
C PHE A 259 20.69 9.93 8.67
N ILE A 260 20.89 8.63 8.39
CA ILE A 260 21.82 7.80 9.15
C ILE A 260 23.27 8.32 9.02
N ALA A 261 23.71 8.67 7.82
CA ALA A 261 25.06 9.16 7.57
C ALA A 261 25.36 10.46 8.34
N THR A 262 24.37 11.36 8.43
CA THR A 262 24.49 12.65 9.11
C THR A 262 24.19 12.60 10.61
N THR A 263 23.73 11.46 11.13
CA THR A 263 23.40 11.27 12.56
C THR A 263 24.26 10.13 13.16
N PRO A 264 25.49 10.42 13.65
CA PRO A 264 26.43 9.39 14.12
C PRO A 264 25.92 8.52 15.28
N SER A 265 24.96 9.03 16.05
CA SER A 265 24.32 8.32 17.16
C SER A 265 23.33 7.24 16.71
N THR A 266 23.22 6.96 15.40
CA THR A 266 22.28 5.98 14.84
C THR A 266 22.99 4.85 14.11
N CYS A 267 22.32 3.70 13.99
CA CYS A 267 22.65 2.65 13.04
C CYS A 267 21.40 2.22 12.27
N ALA A 268 21.59 1.77 11.02
CA ALA A 268 20.52 1.46 10.10
C ALA A 268 20.23 -0.04 10.05
N ILE A 269 18.97 -0.40 10.07
CA ILE A 269 18.47 -1.73 9.76
C ILE A 269 17.60 -1.59 8.51
N HIS A 270 18.00 -2.19 7.38
CA HIS A 270 17.18 -2.28 6.18
C HIS A 270 16.64 -3.71 6.03
N ALA A 271 15.37 -3.88 6.34
CA ALA A 271 14.63 -5.14 6.19
C ALA A 271 13.79 -5.09 4.91
N GLY A 272 14.38 -5.52 3.79
CA GLY A 272 13.77 -5.46 2.46
C GLY A 272 14.79 -5.70 1.36
N ARG A 273 14.29 -5.74 0.11
CA ARG A 273 15.15 -5.90 -1.07
C ARG A 273 15.76 -4.57 -1.50
N THR A 274 17.03 -4.61 -1.85
CA THR A 274 17.69 -3.55 -2.60
C THR A 274 17.54 -3.86 -4.09
N TYR A 275 16.66 -3.17 -4.78
CA TYR A 275 16.54 -3.31 -6.23
C TYR A 275 17.69 -2.59 -6.94
N ASP A 276 18.00 -3.07 -8.16
CA ASP A 276 18.75 -2.29 -9.13
C ASP A 276 17.97 -0.99 -9.40
N THR A 277 18.50 0.11 -8.92
CA THR A 277 17.83 1.39 -8.81
C THR A 277 17.77 2.16 -10.12
N GLN A 278 18.48 1.70 -11.19
CA GLN A 278 18.46 2.35 -12.51
C GLN A 278 17.05 2.51 -13.09
N GLN A 279 16.10 1.67 -12.68
CA GLN A 279 14.73 1.71 -13.19
C GLN A 279 13.79 2.63 -12.42
N ARG A 280 14.20 3.26 -11.28
CA ARG A 280 13.25 3.91 -10.37
C ARG A 280 13.57 5.35 -9.94
N GLY A 281 14.35 6.08 -10.71
CA GLY A 281 14.52 7.54 -10.50
C GLY A 281 15.52 7.94 -9.41
N TYR A 282 16.31 6.99 -8.89
CA TYR A 282 17.45 7.33 -8.02
C TYR A 282 18.66 7.82 -8.80
N PHE A 283 19.43 8.70 -8.16
CA PHE A 283 20.84 8.79 -8.44
C PHE A 283 21.52 7.57 -7.79
N GLN A 284 21.60 6.46 -8.52
CA GLN A 284 22.16 5.19 -8.05
C GLN A 284 23.47 5.40 -7.35
N HIS A 285 24.34 6.22 -7.94
CA HIS A 285 25.67 6.48 -7.42
C HIS A 285 25.64 7.00 -5.97
N ASP A 286 24.76 7.94 -5.64
CA ASP A 286 24.70 8.53 -4.29
C ASP A 286 24.20 7.51 -3.27
N VAL A 287 23.23 6.68 -3.64
CA VAL A 287 22.73 5.61 -2.77
C VAL A 287 23.81 4.57 -2.52
N ASP A 288 24.55 4.15 -3.56
CA ASP A 288 25.62 3.16 -3.44
C ASP A 288 26.80 3.68 -2.62
N VAL A 289 27.16 4.95 -2.77
CA VAL A 289 28.21 5.61 -1.97
C VAL A 289 27.81 5.62 -0.49
N LEU A 290 26.60 6.03 -0.17
CA LEU A 290 26.11 6.06 1.22
C LEU A 290 26.02 4.66 1.82
N ARG A 291 25.52 3.67 1.08
CA ARG A 291 25.50 2.27 1.53
C ARG A 291 26.91 1.75 1.81
N ALA A 292 27.85 1.98 0.89
CA ALA A 292 29.24 1.55 1.06
C ALA A 292 29.89 2.22 2.27
N LEU A 293 29.65 3.51 2.49
CA LEU A 293 30.11 4.25 3.64
C LEU A 293 29.59 3.62 4.94
N LEU A 294 28.27 3.47 5.07
CA LEU A 294 27.65 2.96 6.31
C LEU A 294 28.04 1.49 6.58
N LYS A 295 28.21 0.66 5.54
CA LYS A 295 28.72 -0.71 5.69
C LYS A 295 30.17 -0.73 6.19
N ARG A 296 31.03 0.12 5.63
CA ARG A 296 32.43 0.25 6.10
C ARG A 296 32.52 0.70 7.56
N GLU A 297 31.58 1.54 8.00
CA GLU A 297 31.47 1.98 9.40
C GLU A 297 30.79 0.95 10.31
N GLY A 298 30.34 -0.18 9.79
CA GLY A 298 29.59 -1.18 10.55
C GLY A 298 28.20 -0.71 11.01
N ARG A 299 27.65 0.34 10.38
CA ARG A 299 26.40 1.01 10.77
C ARG A 299 25.18 0.63 9.92
N LEU A 300 25.32 -0.30 8.99
CA LEU A 300 24.23 -0.74 8.11
C LEU A 300 24.13 -2.25 8.11
N TYR A 301 22.98 -2.76 8.56
CA TYR A 301 22.52 -4.13 8.38
C TYR A 301 21.49 -4.18 7.27
N GLU A 302 21.60 -5.11 6.33
CA GLU A 302 20.63 -5.29 5.22
C GLU A 302 20.29 -6.77 5.05
N THR A 303 18.99 -7.08 4.97
CA THR A 303 18.54 -8.45 4.65
C THR A 303 18.69 -8.77 3.17
N ASN A 304 18.54 -7.77 2.31
CA ASN A 304 18.45 -7.88 0.84
C ASN A 304 17.46 -8.96 0.37
N ALA A 305 16.44 -9.22 1.16
CA ALA A 305 15.41 -10.21 0.92
C ALA A 305 14.03 -9.65 1.25
N TYR A 306 12.99 -10.16 0.63
CA TYR A 306 11.62 -9.81 1.00
C TYR A 306 11.27 -10.44 2.34
N VAL A 307 10.84 -9.61 3.28
CA VAL A 307 10.38 -10.06 4.61
C VAL A 307 8.91 -10.46 4.52
N HIS A 308 8.63 -11.74 4.53
CA HIS A 308 7.31 -12.28 4.25
C HIS A 308 6.59 -12.84 5.48
N THR A 309 7.32 -13.29 6.52
CA THR A 309 6.70 -13.85 7.72
C THR A 309 6.36 -12.78 8.76
N GLN A 310 5.29 -13.01 9.51
CA GLN A 310 4.90 -12.13 10.62
C GLN A 310 5.98 -12.10 11.71
N ARG A 311 6.58 -13.25 12.01
CA ARG A 311 7.64 -13.38 13.02
C ARG A 311 8.89 -12.56 12.70
N LEU A 312 9.32 -12.53 11.43
CA LEU A 312 10.42 -11.66 10.99
C LEU A 312 10.07 -10.17 11.08
N LYS A 313 8.82 -9.80 10.77
CA LYS A 313 8.36 -8.41 10.96
C LYS A 313 8.42 -8.00 12.42
N GLU A 314 7.91 -8.84 13.32
CA GLU A 314 7.97 -8.61 14.77
C GLU A 314 9.40 -8.49 15.26
N LEU A 315 10.33 -9.32 14.76
CA LEU A 315 11.75 -9.21 15.05
C LEU A 315 12.28 -7.82 14.69
N PHE A 316 12.11 -7.39 13.44
CA PHE A 316 12.67 -6.11 12.98
C PHE A 316 12.02 -4.91 13.67
N PHE A 317 10.71 -4.85 13.75
CA PHE A 317 10.02 -3.76 14.45
C PHE A 317 10.30 -3.78 15.96
N GLY A 318 10.53 -4.95 16.55
CA GLY A 318 10.90 -5.11 17.95
C GLY A 318 12.20 -4.43 18.31
N THR A 319 13.14 -4.29 17.37
CA THR A 319 14.47 -3.68 17.62
C THR A 319 14.43 -2.17 17.78
N VAL A 320 13.42 -1.48 17.29
CA VAL A 320 13.34 -0.02 17.33
C VAL A 320 12.35 0.46 18.37
N ARG A 321 12.65 1.57 19.03
CA ARG A 321 11.75 2.23 19.97
C ARG A 321 10.82 3.22 19.28
N LEU A 322 11.26 3.78 18.15
CA LEU A 322 10.59 4.77 17.33
C LEU A 322 10.68 4.32 15.87
N TYR A 323 9.56 4.24 15.16
CA TYR A 323 9.57 3.96 13.73
C TYR A 323 9.63 5.27 12.93
N ILE A 324 10.65 5.40 12.10
CA ILE A 324 10.88 6.59 11.27
C ILE A 324 10.65 6.24 9.81
N THR A 325 9.86 7.02 9.11
CA THR A 325 9.67 6.87 7.67
C THR A 325 10.00 8.14 6.91
N THR A 326 10.66 7.98 5.77
CA THR A 326 11.14 9.06 4.91
C THR A 326 10.34 9.16 3.61
N HIS A 327 9.11 8.68 3.60
CA HIS A 327 8.27 8.60 2.41
C HIS A 327 8.08 9.96 1.73
N ARG A 328 8.39 10.02 0.44
CA ARG A 328 8.05 11.17 -0.42
C ARG A 328 6.58 11.14 -0.82
N LEU A 329 6.05 9.95 -1.08
CA LEU A 329 4.63 9.77 -1.34
C LEU A 329 3.93 9.45 -0.02
N ALA A 330 3.36 10.47 0.60
CA ALA A 330 2.79 10.39 1.95
C ALA A 330 1.31 9.95 1.93
N LEU A 331 1.05 8.84 1.26
CA LEU A 331 -0.25 8.14 1.25
C LEU A 331 -0.39 7.24 2.48
N SER A 332 -1.35 6.34 2.48
CA SER A 332 -1.41 5.26 3.47
C SER A 332 -0.18 4.36 3.36
N SER A 333 0.36 3.95 4.50
CA SER A 333 1.56 3.10 4.55
C SER A 333 1.32 1.91 5.47
N SER A 334 1.32 0.72 4.89
CA SER A 334 1.18 -0.53 5.63
C SER A 334 2.28 -0.71 6.69
N THR A 335 3.49 -0.20 6.43
CA THR A 335 4.60 -0.30 7.39
C THR A 335 4.41 0.60 8.60
N VAL A 336 3.77 1.77 8.44
CA VAL A 336 3.35 2.62 9.56
C VAL A 336 2.27 1.92 10.37
N ILE A 337 1.26 1.32 9.73
CA ILE A 337 0.22 0.56 10.45
C ILE A 337 0.81 -0.61 11.23
N GLN A 338 1.81 -1.32 10.67
CA GLN A 338 2.51 -2.40 11.38
C GLN A 338 3.31 -1.90 12.60
N ALA A 339 3.92 -0.72 12.51
CA ALA A 339 4.58 -0.10 13.67
C ALA A 339 3.57 0.22 14.78
N LEU A 340 2.42 0.80 14.41
CA LEU A 340 1.35 1.14 15.35
C LEU A 340 0.71 -0.09 15.99
N GLU A 341 0.62 -1.20 15.27
CA GLU A 341 0.22 -2.51 15.78
C GLU A 341 1.07 -2.96 16.97
N MET A 342 2.36 -2.67 16.92
CA MET A 342 3.30 -3.00 18.00
C MET A 342 3.42 -1.88 19.06
N GLY A 343 2.47 -0.96 19.07
CA GLY A 343 2.46 0.17 20.01
C GLY A 343 3.62 1.15 19.82
N LYS A 344 4.31 1.12 18.66
CA LYS A 344 5.46 1.99 18.42
C LYS A 344 5.01 3.37 17.97
N PRO A 345 5.55 4.44 18.59
CA PRO A 345 5.38 5.79 18.05
C PRO A 345 6.05 5.91 16.68
N VAL A 346 5.56 6.85 15.89
CA VAL A 346 6.06 7.05 14.53
C VAL A 346 6.53 8.50 14.32
N LEU A 347 7.60 8.67 13.53
CA LEU A 347 8.05 9.97 13.05
C LEU A 347 7.95 9.97 11.52
N VAL A 348 7.08 10.81 10.97
CA VAL A 348 6.74 10.80 9.56
C VAL A 348 6.87 12.21 8.95
N PRO A 349 7.01 12.34 7.61
CA PRO A 349 6.99 13.66 6.98
C PRO A 349 5.66 14.37 7.22
N ASP A 350 5.71 15.69 7.50
CA ASP A 350 4.54 16.54 7.64
C ASP A 350 3.88 16.80 6.29
N ARG A 351 3.32 15.73 5.73
CA ARG A 351 2.67 15.78 4.42
C ARG A 351 1.60 14.70 4.30
N GLY A 352 0.58 15.02 3.51
CA GLY A 352 -0.46 14.09 3.09
C GLY A 352 -1.17 13.37 4.21
N LEU A 353 -1.59 12.14 3.91
CA LEU A 353 -2.35 11.31 4.85
C LEU A 353 -1.52 10.89 6.06
N LEU A 354 -0.22 10.60 5.88
CA LEU A 354 0.64 10.19 6.99
C LEU A 354 0.77 11.30 8.04
N GLY A 355 1.14 12.51 7.62
CA GLY A 355 1.24 13.66 8.52
C GLY A 355 -0.09 13.97 9.21
N TYR A 356 -1.19 13.91 8.48
CA TYR A 356 -2.53 14.09 9.03
C TYR A 356 -2.83 13.07 10.15
N ARG A 357 -2.65 11.77 9.87
CA ARG A 357 -2.95 10.69 10.84
C ARG A 357 -2.15 10.83 12.14
N VAL A 358 -0.85 11.12 12.00
CA VAL A 358 0.05 11.25 13.16
C VAL A 358 -0.36 12.41 14.05
N ARG A 359 -0.61 13.59 13.47
CA ARG A 359 -1.05 14.77 14.26
C ARG A 359 -2.43 14.59 14.89
N THR A 360 -3.39 14.08 14.12
CA THR A 360 -4.78 14.03 14.58
C THR A 360 -4.99 12.98 15.67
N ASN A 361 -4.20 11.89 15.65
CA ASN A 361 -4.39 10.76 16.55
C ASN A 361 -3.27 10.62 17.59
N ASN A 362 -2.36 11.59 17.71
CA ASN A 362 -1.26 11.57 18.68
C ASN A 362 -0.42 10.28 18.60
N LEU A 363 0.02 9.92 17.36
CA LEU A 363 0.73 8.67 17.12
C LEU A 363 2.26 8.80 17.20
N GLY A 364 2.77 10.00 17.49
CA GLY A 364 4.17 10.36 17.49
C GLY A 364 4.36 11.82 17.11
N ASP A 365 5.28 12.12 16.17
CA ASP A 365 5.51 13.49 15.71
C ASP A 365 5.71 13.52 14.17
N VAL A 366 5.72 14.72 13.61
CA VAL A 366 5.96 14.96 12.19
C VAL A 366 7.19 15.86 12.03
N TYR A 367 7.92 15.67 10.91
CA TYR A 367 9.04 16.53 10.54
C TYR A 367 8.79 17.21 9.19
N ALA A 368 9.41 18.38 8.96
CA ALA A 368 9.26 19.14 7.74
C ALA A 368 9.69 18.29 6.53
N TYR A 369 8.84 18.20 5.51
CA TYR A 369 9.00 17.33 4.35
C TYR A 369 10.36 17.55 3.66
N GLU A 370 11.12 16.45 3.49
CA GLU A 370 12.49 16.40 2.92
C GLU A 370 13.56 17.21 3.70
N GLU A 371 13.26 17.69 4.91
CA GLU A 371 14.22 18.46 5.73
C GLU A 371 14.93 17.53 6.73
N LEU A 372 16.14 17.08 6.37
CA LEU A 372 16.92 16.15 7.19
C LEU A 372 17.32 16.74 8.56
N SER A 373 17.57 18.04 8.63
CA SER A 373 17.89 18.74 9.88
C SER A 373 16.72 18.66 10.87
N ASP A 374 15.50 18.86 10.39
CA ASP A 374 14.30 18.75 11.22
C ASP A 374 14.00 17.30 11.60
N LEU A 375 14.19 16.35 10.67
CA LEU A 375 14.10 14.93 10.96
C LEU A 375 15.05 14.52 12.10
N SER A 376 16.35 14.90 12.01
CA SER A 376 17.34 14.57 13.03
C SER A 376 16.99 15.19 14.38
N ARG A 377 16.63 16.48 14.38
CA ARG A 377 16.22 17.19 15.59
C ARG A 377 15.00 16.56 16.27
N LYS A 378 13.97 16.22 15.50
CA LYS A 378 12.73 15.60 16.00
C LYS A 378 12.98 14.18 16.53
N ALA A 379 13.78 13.39 15.82
CA ALA A 379 14.16 12.06 16.25
C ALA A 379 14.89 12.10 17.62
N GLU A 380 15.87 13.00 17.78
CA GLU A 380 16.58 13.16 19.06
C GLU A 380 15.65 13.57 20.20
N ILE A 381 14.72 14.50 19.97
CA ILE A 381 13.73 14.90 20.96
C ILE A 381 12.88 13.70 21.39
N LEU A 382 12.39 12.92 20.42
CA LEU A 382 11.57 11.76 20.71
C LEU A 382 12.33 10.68 21.47
N TRP A 383 13.58 10.35 21.08
CA TRP A 383 14.39 9.34 21.78
C TRP A 383 14.69 9.68 23.23
N ARG A 384 14.73 10.99 23.57
CA ARG A 384 14.92 11.48 24.95
C ARG A 384 13.61 11.63 25.71
N SER A 385 12.47 11.51 25.05
CA SER A 385 11.16 11.65 25.68
C SER A 385 10.61 10.29 26.17
N ASP A 386 9.56 10.35 26.98
CA ASP A 386 8.78 9.17 27.31
C ASP A 386 7.94 8.75 26.08
N LEU A 387 8.41 7.73 25.37
CA LEU A 387 7.73 7.17 24.21
C LEU A 387 6.49 6.34 24.58
N ALA A 388 6.40 5.86 25.82
CA ALA A 388 5.26 5.03 26.27
C ALA A 388 3.93 5.77 26.19
N ARG A 389 3.95 7.12 26.27
CA ARG A 389 2.75 7.96 26.11
C ARG A 389 2.02 7.77 24.77
N PHE A 390 2.71 7.28 23.75
CA PHE A 390 2.14 7.05 22.42
C PHE A 390 1.60 5.62 22.23
N THR A 391 1.92 4.69 23.14
CA THR A 391 1.56 3.26 22.97
C THR A 391 0.04 3.07 22.93
N ALA A 392 -0.70 3.61 23.88
CA ALA A 392 -2.16 3.46 23.91
C ALA A 392 -2.84 4.13 22.69
N PRO A 393 -2.48 5.37 22.29
CA PRO A 393 -2.97 5.95 21.03
C PRO A 393 -2.65 5.11 19.79
N ALA A 394 -1.42 4.56 19.68
CA ALA A 394 -1.01 3.73 18.55
C ALA A 394 -1.86 2.46 18.44
N LEU A 395 -2.04 1.74 19.53
CA LEU A 395 -2.85 0.52 19.58
C LEU A 395 -4.33 0.81 19.27
N SER A 396 -4.91 1.84 19.88
CA SER A 396 -6.30 2.24 19.60
C SER A 396 -6.50 2.67 18.15
N PHE A 397 -5.55 3.38 17.57
CA PHE A 397 -5.61 3.71 16.12
C PHE A 397 -5.52 2.47 15.26
N TRP A 398 -4.62 1.52 15.62
CA TRP A 398 -4.44 0.27 14.88
C TRP A 398 -5.69 -0.63 14.90
N GLU A 399 -6.49 -0.65 15.97
CA GLU A 399 -7.74 -1.44 16.05
C GLU A 399 -8.65 -1.23 14.83
N ARG A 400 -8.63 -0.03 14.24
CA ARG A 400 -9.36 0.28 13.01
C ARG A 400 -8.91 -0.55 11.79
N PHE A 401 -7.74 -1.17 11.87
CA PHE A 401 -7.10 -1.98 10.81
C PHE A 401 -6.98 -3.45 11.23
N SER A 402 -7.63 -3.84 12.31
CA SER A 402 -7.68 -5.23 12.76
C SER A 402 -8.43 -6.12 11.76
N ASP A 403 -8.15 -7.42 11.81
CA ASP A 403 -8.83 -8.39 10.94
C ASP A 403 -10.35 -8.36 11.14
N GLU A 404 -10.81 -8.11 12.37
CA GLU A 404 -12.24 -7.95 12.69
C GLU A 404 -12.82 -6.71 12.01
N SER A 405 -12.17 -5.54 12.13
CA SER A 405 -12.61 -4.30 11.49
C SER A 405 -12.65 -4.42 9.96
N ILE A 406 -11.65 -5.08 9.38
CA ILE A 406 -11.59 -5.36 7.94
C ILE A 406 -12.73 -6.29 7.53
N ARG A 407 -12.93 -7.37 8.25
CA ARG A 407 -14.01 -8.33 7.99
C ARG A 407 -15.37 -7.64 8.04
N ASP A 408 -15.66 -6.92 9.13
CA ASP A 408 -16.93 -6.24 9.31
C ASP A 408 -17.19 -5.21 8.20
N PHE A 409 -16.15 -4.48 7.80
CA PHE A 409 -16.24 -3.54 6.68
C PHE A 409 -16.66 -4.24 5.38
N PHE A 410 -15.97 -5.31 4.97
CA PHE A 410 -16.27 -5.99 3.71
C PHE A 410 -17.61 -6.74 3.75
N VAL A 411 -17.95 -7.39 4.85
CA VAL A 411 -19.27 -8.03 5.05
C VAL A 411 -20.37 -6.99 4.89
N GLN A 412 -20.26 -5.86 5.58
CA GLN A 412 -21.25 -4.79 5.48
C GLN A 412 -21.35 -4.21 4.07
N ARG A 413 -20.22 -3.98 3.40
CA ARG A 413 -20.19 -3.34 2.07
C ARG A 413 -20.61 -4.29 0.96
N LEU A 414 -20.21 -5.53 0.98
CA LEU A 414 -20.47 -6.47 -0.11
C LEU A 414 -21.84 -7.17 0.01
N LEU A 415 -22.28 -7.47 1.22
CA LEU A 415 -23.56 -8.14 1.46
C LEU A 415 -24.72 -7.18 1.76
N GLY A 416 -24.42 -5.93 2.15
CA GLY A 416 -25.42 -4.94 2.59
C GLY A 416 -25.93 -5.22 4.00
N SER A 417 -26.84 -4.37 4.50
CA SER A 417 -27.41 -4.48 5.84
C SER A 417 -28.28 -5.72 6.10
N LYS A 418 -28.49 -6.57 5.10
CA LYS A 418 -29.29 -7.82 5.24
C LYS A 418 -28.52 -9.00 5.87
N GLY A 419 -27.21 -8.86 6.08
CA GLY A 419 -26.37 -9.94 6.63
C GLY A 419 -26.28 -9.99 8.16
N ARG A 420 -27.07 -9.23 8.88
CA ARG A 420 -27.22 -9.34 10.35
C ARG A 420 -28.62 -9.81 10.66
N ASN A 421 -28.85 -11.11 10.55
CA ASN A 421 -29.94 -11.81 11.23
C ASN A 421 -29.34 -12.90 12.10
#